data_706d5445e21cad6119842a764a900b87
#
_entry.id   706d5445e21cad6119842a764a900b87
#
_cell.length_a   1.000
_cell.length_b   1.000
_cell.length_c   1.000
_cell.angle_alpha   90.00
_cell.angle_beta   90.00
_cell.angle_gamma   90.00
#
_symmetry.space_group_name_H-M   'P 1'
#
loop_
_entity.id
_entity.type
_entity.pdbx_description
1 polymer ?
#
loop_
_entity_poly.entity_id
_entity_poly.type
_entity_poly.pdbx_seq_one_letter_code
_entity_poly.pdbx_strand_id
1 'polypeptide(L)'
;MYNKGMETPFETRPPKRLKKVSPKHIRAVVEQIVSTFHPEKIILFGSYAYGKPSTWSDLDLLVIMDAPKGEVETALAMRKILPPYPFSIDILVRSAKTIEQRKAMGDGFLQEITQRGKVMYERANKSVFRVVMI
;
A
#
# COMPACT_ATOMS: atom_id res chain seq x y z
N MET A 1 2.10 -40.21 4.60
CA MET A 1 1.99 -39.62 5.10
C MET A 1 2.34 -38.63 4.86
N TYR A 2 2.26 -38.09 4.63
CA TYR A 2 2.61 -37.17 4.53
C TYR A 2 2.57 -36.79 5.63
N ASN A 3 2.91 -36.89 6.21
CA ASN A 3 3.00 -36.71 7.24
C ASN A 3 2.59 -35.81 7.67
N LYS A 4 2.09 -35.59 7.99
CA LYS A 4 1.81 -34.86 8.42
C LYS A 4 2.46 -34.24 8.98
N GLY A 5 2.56 -34.27 9.60
CA GLY A 5 3.33 -33.37 10.22
C GLY A 5 4.34 -32.96 9.34
N MET A 6 4.35 -33.41 8.39
CA MET A 6 5.18 -33.04 7.63
C MET A 6 4.86 -32.00 6.85
N GLU A 7 4.22 -31.11 7.28
CA GLU A 7 4.03 -30.02 6.63
C GLU A 7 5.22 -29.47 6.17
N THR A 8 5.38 -29.12 5.02
CA THR A 8 6.56 -28.56 4.53
C THR A 8 6.63 -27.15 4.90
N PRO A 9 7.78 -26.63 5.00
CA PRO A 9 7.94 -25.23 5.27
C PRO A 9 7.33 -24.39 4.20
N PHE A 10 7.03 -24.98 3.08
CA PHE A 10 6.42 -24.17 2.15
C PHE A 10 5.07 -24.56 2.01
N GLU A 11 4.44 -24.96 3.01
CA GLU A 11 3.08 -25.17 3.01
C GLU A 11 2.48 -24.06 2.27
N THR A 12 1.82 -24.30 1.25
CA THR A 12 1.33 -23.25 0.44
C THR A 12 0.04 -22.71 0.91
N ARG A 13 -0.56 -23.30 1.92
CA ARG A 13 -1.76 -22.76 2.42
C ARG A 13 -1.46 -21.40 2.98
N PRO A 14 -2.15 -20.36 2.55
CA PRO A 14 -1.86 -19.04 3.10
C PRO A 14 -2.19 -19.00 4.57
N PRO A 15 -1.60 -18.12 5.29
CA PRO A 15 -1.95 -17.95 6.67
C PRO A 15 -3.42 -17.67 6.74
N LYS A 16 -4.03 -18.09 7.84
CA LYS A 16 -5.40 -17.89 8.00
C LYS A 16 -5.73 -16.45 7.84
N ARG A 17 -6.54 -16.13 6.85
CA ARG A 17 -6.98 -14.79 6.69
C ARG A 17 -8.11 -14.61 7.57
N LEU A 18 -8.03 -13.68 8.44
CA LEU A 18 -9.02 -13.53 9.42
C LEU A 18 -10.19 -12.84 8.87
N LYS A 19 -10.06 -11.65 8.51
CA LYS A 19 -11.14 -10.84 8.10
C LYS A 19 -10.63 -9.80 7.20
N LYS A 20 -11.50 -8.92 6.76
CA LYS A 20 -11.08 -7.76 6.00
C LYS A 20 -10.09 -6.98 6.81
N VAL A 21 -9.21 -6.29 6.12
CA VAL A 21 -8.22 -5.43 6.78
C VAL A 21 -8.97 -4.32 7.49
N SER A 22 -8.71 -4.13 8.76
CA SER A 22 -9.42 -3.11 9.53
C SER A 22 -8.80 -1.74 9.32
N PRO A 23 -9.55 -0.68 9.57
CA PRO A 23 -8.97 0.66 9.48
C PRO A 23 -7.75 0.82 10.39
N LYS A 24 -7.74 0.13 11.50
CA LYS A 24 -6.61 0.19 12.41
C LYS A 24 -5.36 -0.38 11.77
N HIS A 25 -5.49 -1.48 11.05
CA HIS A 25 -4.36 -2.07 10.34
C HIS A 25 -3.89 -1.17 9.20
N ILE A 26 -4.82 -0.57 8.49
CA ILE A 26 -4.47 0.32 7.39
C ILE A 26 -3.68 1.50 7.95
N ARG A 27 -4.13 2.05 9.05
CA ARG A 27 -3.43 3.18 9.66
C ARG A 27 -2.03 2.77 10.11
N ALA A 28 -1.90 1.58 10.67
CA ALA A 28 -0.59 1.11 11.13
C ALA A 28 0.39 0.97 9.98
N VAL A 29 -0.07 0.43 8.85
CA VAL A 29 0.77 0.29 7.67
C VAL A 29 1.22 1.66 7.19
N VAL A 30 0.27 2.60 7.09
CA VAL A 30 0.56 3.94 6.61
C VAL A 30 1.58 4.62 7.54
N GLU A 31 1.39 4.50 8.84
CA GLU A 31 2.29 5.14 9.78
C GLU A 31 3.70 4.58 9.71
N GLN A 32 3.84 3.30 9.48
CA GLN A 32 5.15 2.72 9.35
C GLN A 32 5.87 3.21 8.10
N ILE A 33 5.15 3.31 7.01
CA ILE A 33 5.73 3.83 5.78
C ILE A 33 6.12 5.29 5.95
N VAL A 34 5.25 6.08 6.56
CA VAL A 34 5.51 7.49 6.75
C VAL A 34 6.75 7.72 7.63
N SER A 35 6.83 6.99 8.74
CA SER A 35 7.92 7.23 9.68
C SER A 35 9.28 6.81 9.14
N THR A 36 9.32 5.88 8.21
CA THR A 36 10.57 5.38 7.67
C THR A 36 10.96 6.07 6.38
N PHE A 37 10.00 6.33 5.49
CA PHE A 37 10.29 6.83 4.15
C PHE A 37 9.92 8.29 3.91
N HIS A 38 9.10 8.86 4.77
CA HIS A 38 8.71 10.28 4.69
C HIS A 38 8.16 10.68 3.32
N PRO A 39 7.16 9.97 2.83
CA PRO A 39 6.63 10.26 1.50
C PRO A 39 5.87 11.58 1.47
N GLU A 40 5.52 12.03 0.29
CA GLU A 40 4.73 13.24 0.14
C GLU A 40 3.26 12.94 0.37
N LYS A 41 2.80 11.77 -0.05
CA LYS A 41 1.39 11.45 0.03
C LYS A 41 1.19 9.95 -0.08
N ILE A 42 0.17 9.42 0.55
CA ILE A 42 -0.21 8.02 0.40
C ILE A 42 -1.69 7.98 0.10
N ILE A 43 -2.06 7.30 -0.97
CA ILE A 43 -3.45 7.17 -1.39
C ILE A 43 -3.86 5.70 -1.36
N LEU A 44 -4.97 5.43 -0.71
CA LEU A 44 -5.56 4.10 -0.70
C LEU A 44 -6.43 3.97 -1.95
N PHE A 45 -6.26 2.90 -2.68
CA PHE A 45 -7.10 2.68 -3.86
C PHE A 45 -7.56 1.22 -3.87
N GLY A 46 -8.23 0.81 -4.91
CA GLY A 46 -8.72 -0.55 -5.01
C GLY A 46 -9.97 -0.75 -4.18
N SER A 47 -10.26 -2.01 -3.87
CA SER A 47 -11.55 -2.35 -3.27
C SER A 47 -11.74 -1.74 -1.89
N TYR A 48 -10.69 -1.51 -1.14
CA TYR A 48 -10.82 -0.88 0.17
C TYR A 48 -11.14 0.61 0.07
N ALA A 49 -10.96 1.21 -1.09
CA ALA A 49 -11.28 2.61 -1.29
C ALA A 49 -12.60 2.79 -2.03
N TYR A 50 -12.88 1.94 -3.01
CA TYR A 50 -13.97 2.21 -3.92
C TYR A 50 -15.21 1.36 -3.68
N GLY A 51 -15.06 0.22 -3.04
CA GLY A 51 -16.16 -0.70 -3.04
C GLY A 51 -16.24 -1.54 -1.80
N LYS A 52 -16.62 -2.79 -2.00
CA LYS A 52 -16.82 -3.70 -0.89
C LYS A 52 -15.72 -4.74 -0.90
N PRO A 53 -14.70 -4.56 -0.08
CA PRO A 53 -13.63 -5.53 -0.07
C PRO A 53 -14.09 -6.86 0.48
N SER A 54 -13.45 -7.92 0.01
CA SER A 54 -13.66 -9.25 0.54
C SER A 54 -12.46 -9.62 1.39
N THR A 55 -12.51 -10.80 1.99
CA THR A 55 -11.39 -11.26 2.79
C THR A 55 -10.17 -11.56 1.92
N TRP A 56 -10.35 -11.62 0.59
CA TRP A 56 -9.24 -11.87 -0.31
C TRP A 56 -8.74 -10.62 -1.00
N SER A 57 -9.31 -9.47 -0.70
CA SER A 57 -8.88 -8.23 -1.33
C SER A 57 -7.53 -7.79 -0.77
N ASP A 58 -6.70 -7.26 -1.66
CA ASP A 58 -5.42 -6.71 -1.24
C ASP A 58 -5.62 -5.30 -0.73
N LEU A 59 -4.71 -4.89 0.12
CA LEU A 59 -4.64 -3.49 0.54
C LEU A 59 -3.76 -2.78 -0.47
N ASP A 60 -4.33 -1.88 -1.26
CA ASP A 60 -3.61 -1.22 -2.34
C ASP A 60 -3.25 0.21 -1.98
N LEU A 61 -1.99 0.53 -2.02
CA LEU A 61 -1.50 1.86 -1.65
C LEU A 61 -0.62 2.44 -2.76
N LEU A 62 -0.88 3.69 -3.08
CA LEU A 62 0.00 4.46 -3.95
C LEU A 62 0.79 5.41 -3.06
N VAL A 63 2.10 5.26 -3.04
CA VAL A 63 2.97 6.10 -2.23
C VAL A 63 3.67 7.05 -3.16
N ILE A 64 3.44 8.35 -2.97
CA ILE A 64 4.01 9.38 -3.83
C ILE A 64 5.24 9.95 -3.16
N MET A 65 6.38 9.76 -3.79
CA MET A 65 7.64 10.28 -3.30
C MET A 65 8.70 10.12 -4.38
N ASP A 66 9.76 10.88 -4.27
CA ASP A 66 10.89 10.67 -5.15
C ASP A 66 11.57 9.38 -4.74
N ALA A 67 11.99 8.62 -5.72
CA ALA A 67 12.62 7.33 -5.48
C ALA A 67 13.92 7.26 -6.29
N PRO A 68 14.97 7.92 -5.83
CA PRO A 68 16.20 7.98 -6.62
C PRO A 68 16.84 6.63 -6.86
N LYS A 69 16.54 5.64 -6.02
CA LYS A 69 17.07 4.31 -6.24
C LYS A 69 16.14 3.42 -7.04
N GLY A 70 15.04 3.95 -7.51
CA GLY A 70 14.08 3.20 -8.30
C GLY A 70 12.77 3.03 -7.58
N GLU A 71 11.68 3.11 -8.34
CA GLU A 71 10.34 3.02 -7.75
C GLU A 71 10.04 1.60 -7.30
N VAL A 72 10.45 0.61 -8.07
CA VAL A 72 10.25 -0.79 -7.69
C VAL A 72 11.09 -1.14 -6.48
N GLU A 73 12.34 -0.70 -6.49
CA GLU A 73 13.25 -0.97 -5.38
C GLU A 73 12.77 -0.35 -4.09
N THR A 74 12.22 0.85 -4.17
CA THR A 74 11.68 1.52 -3.00
C THR A 74 10.44 0.80 -2.48
N ALA A 75 9.58 0.33 -3.38
CA ALA A 75 8.40 -0.42 -2.97
C ALA A 75 8.80 -1.70 -2.26
N LEU A 76 9.83 -2.39 -2.75
CA LEU A 76 10.31 -3.59 -2.10
C LEU A 76 10.87 -3.28 -0.72
N ALA A 77 11.60 -2.18 -0.58
CA ALA A 77 12.12 -1.78 0.71
C ALA A 77 10.99 -1.48 1.70
N MET A 78 9.92 -0.88 1.22
CA MET A 78 8.77 -0.62 2.07
C MET A 78 8.14 -1.91 2.56
N ARG A 79 8.01 -2.89 1.69
CA ARG A 79 7.43 -4.16 2.10
C ARG A 79 8.28 -4.84 3.16
N LYS A 80 9.58 -4.67 3.09
CA LYS A 80 10.48 -5.33 4.02
C LYS A 80 10.40 -4.79 5.43
N ILE A 81 9.98 -3.56 5.61
CA ILE A 81 9.88 -3.01 6.96
C ILE A 81 8.56 -3.32 7.62
N LEU A 82 7.60 -3.85 6.86
CA LEU A 82 6.29 -4.14 7.42
C LEU A 82 6.29 -5.52 8.05
N PRO A 83 5.56 -5.67 9.15
CA PRO A 83 5.44 -7.01 9.75
C PRO A 83 4.70 -7.94 8.83
N PRO A 84 4.76 -9.24 9.08
CA PRO A 84 4.04 -10.21 8.26
C PRO A 84 2.56 -10.22 8.59
N TYR A 85 1.84 -9.25 8.08
CA TYR A 85 0.41 -9.16 8.29
C TYR A 85 -0.32 -10.33 7.62
N PRO A 86 -1.48 -10.73 8.16
CA PRO A 86 -2.24 -11.83 7.54
C PRO A 86 -3.11 -11.34 6.38
N PHE A 87 -2.61 -10.42 5.59
CA PHE A 87 -3.28 -9.93 4.40
C PHE A 87 -2.23 -9.42 3.42
N SER A 88 -2.61 -9.34 2.17
CA SER A 88 -1.69 -8.88 1.14
C SER A 88 -1.68 -7.37 1.05
N ILE A 89 -0.52 -6.82 0.84
CA ILE A 89 -0.35 -5.39 0.65
C ILE A 89 0.35 -5.17 -0.67
N ASP A 90 -0.26 -4.34 -1.51
CA ASP A 90 0.30 -4.01 -2.80
C ASP A 90 0.72 -2.56 -2.77
N ILE A 91 1.98 -2.28 -2.93
CA ILE A 91 2.53 -0.94 -2.83
C ILE A 91 3.07 -0.49 -4.17
N LEU A 92 2.55 0.63 -4.64
CA LEU A 92 3.03 1.27 -5.84
C LEU A 92 3.74 2.54 -5.42
N VAL A 93 4.95 2.75 -5.87
CA VAL A 93 5.69 3.98 -5.58
C VAL A 93 5.85 4.76 -6.88
N ARG A 94 5.48 6.03 -6.88
CA ARG A 94 5.63 6.89 -8.05
C ARG A 94 5.98 8.29 -7.58
N SER A 95 6.84 8.96 -8.33
CA SER A 95 7.10 10.36 -8.03
C SER A 95 5.94 11.22 -8.53
N ALA A 96 5.79 12.40 -7.97
CA ALA A 96 4.78 13.33 -8.43
C ALA A 96 4.97 13.64 -9.90
N LYS A 97 6.22 13.77 -10.33
CA LYS A 97 6.51 14.07 -11.72
C LYS A 97 6.06 12.94 -12.63
N THR A 98 6.33 11.70 -12.24
CA THR A 98 5.92 10.56 -13.04
C THR A 98 4.39 10.51 -13.14
N ILE A 99 3.70 10.80 -12.05
CA ILE A 99 2.24 10.78 -12.07
C ILE A 99 1.71 11.82 -13.04
N GLU A 100 2.26 13.04 -13.00
CA GLU A 100 1.79 14.08 -13.89
C GLU A 100 2.06 13.72 -15.35
N GLN A 101 3.23 13.19 -15.64
CA GLN A 101 3.56 12.80 -16.99
C GLN A 101 2.66 11.70 -17.51
N ARG A 102 2.40 10.70 -16.69
CA ARG A 102 1.59 9.58 -17.13
C ARG A 102 0.13 9.97 -17.27
N LYS A 103 -0.37 10.82 -16.40
CA LYS A 103 -1.74 11.30 -16.53
C LYS A 103 -1.89 12.12 -17.80
N ALA A 104 -0.90 12.93 -18.13
CA ALA A 104 -0.95 13.71 -19.36
C ALA A 104 -0.91 12.83 -20.59
N MET A 105 -0.37 11.62 -20.47
CA MET A 105 -0.32 10.67 -21.56
C MET A 105 -1.55 9.78 -21.61
N GLY A 106 -2.52 10.02 -20.75
CA GLY A 106 -3.76 9.27 -20.79
C GLY A 106 -3.79 8.02 -19.92
N ASP A 107 -2.95 7.95 -18.88
CA ASP A 107 -2.95 6.80 -17.99
C ASP A 107 -4.22 6.82 -17.15
N GLY A 108 -5.22 6.04 -17.55
CA GLY A 108 -6.50 6.02 -16.88
C GLY A 108 -6.44 5.44 -15.48
N PHE A 109 -5.49 4.54 -15.24
CA PHE A 109 -5.33 3.93 -13.93
C PHE A 109 -4.90 4.99 -12.90
N LEU A 110 -3.88 5.79 -13.23
CA LEU A 110 -3.46 6.85 -12.32
C LEU A 110 -4.50 7.94 -12.20
N GLN A 111 -5.22 8.22 -13.26
CA GLN A 111 -6.31 9.19 -13.18
C GLN A 111 -7.36 8.72 -12.20
N GLU A 112 -7.73 7.46 -12.26
CA GLU A 112 -8.74 6.93 -11.36
C GLU A 112 -8.25 6.95 -9.91
N ILE A 113 -7.02 6.54 -9.67
CA ILE A 113 -6.50 6.53 -8.31
C ILE A 113 -6.52 7.93 -7.72
N THR A 114 -6.07 8.92 -8.48
CA THR A 114 -5.99 10.26 -7.93
C THR A 114 -7.35 10.92 -7.78
N GLN A 115 -8.34 10.49 -8.54
CA GLN A 115 -9.68 11.05 -8.43
C GLN A 115 -10.54 10.34 -7.40
N ARG A 116 -10.45 9.04 -7.33
CA ARG A 116 -11.33 8.25 -6.47
C ARG A 116 -10.67 7.67 -5.24
N GLY A 117 -9.35 7.66 -5.20
CA GLY A 117 -8.66 7.10 -4.05
C GLY A 117 -8.85 7.95 -2.81
N LYS A 118 -8.55 7.35 -1.67
CA LYS A 118 -8.67 8.05 -0.39
C LYS A 118 -7.29 8.43 0.09
N VAL A 119 -7.10 9.72 0.35
CA VAL A 119 -5.81 10.19 0.84
C VAL A 119 -5.67 9.76 2.29
N MET A 120 -4.69 8.90 2.54
CA MET A 120 -4.42 8.40 3.88
C MET A 120 -3.39 9.24 4.60
N TYR A 121 -2.52 9.90 3.87
CA TYR A 121 -1.49 10.74 4.45
C TYR A 121 -1.07 11.77 3.43
N GLU A 122 -0.84 12.98 3.90
CA GLU A 122 -0.36 14.03 3.03
C GLU A 122 0.52 14.94 3.84
N ARG A 123 1.73 15.24 3.34
CA ARG A 123 2.62 16.15 4.00
C ARG A 123 2.09 17.57 3.77
N ALA A 124 1.61 18.17 4.82
CA ALA A 124 0.90 19.43 4.69
C ALA A 124 1.82 20.56 4.30
N ASN A 125 2.97 20.64 4.91
CA ASN A 125 3.91 21.64 4.58
C ASN A 125 5.18 20.96 4.68
N LYS A 126 6.28 21.54 4.40
CA LYS A 126 7.54 20.86 4.38
C LYS A 126 7.88 20.18 5.66
N SER A 127 7.35 20.61 6.77
CA SER A 127 7.73 20.03 8.02
C SER A 127 6.58 19.51 8.83
N VAL A 128 5.37 19.56 8.30
CA VAL A 128 4.21 19.12 9.06
C VAL A 128 3.56 17.95 8.37
N PHE A 129 3.27 16.91 9.16
CA PHE A 129 2.65 15.72 8.62
C PHE A 129 1.27 15.56 9.20
N ARG A 130 0.39 15.00 8.40
CA ARG A 130 -0.96 14.78 8.86
C ARG A 130 -1.47 13.48 8.25
N VAL A 131 -1.96 12.60 9.10
CA VAL A 131 -2.56 11.35 8.65
C VAL A 131 -4.07 11.57 8.58
N VAL A 132 -4.64 11.26 7.43
CA VAL A 132 -6.06 11.46 7.22
C VAL A 132 -6.79 10.21 7.66
N MET A 133 -7.78 10.39 8.51
CA MET A 133 -8.53 9.24 9.01
C MET A 133 -9.58 8.83 8.01
N ILE A 134 -9.82 7.57 7.94
CA ILE A 134 -10.84 7.03 7.06
C ILE A 134 -12.18 7.11 7.71
#